data_e15b62aa60d295f9e756bac17558b48c
#
_entry.id   e15b62aa60d295f9e756bac17558b48c
#
_cell.length_a   1.000
_cell.length_b   1.000
_cell.length_c   1.000
_cell.angle_alpha   90.00
_cell.angle_beta   90.00
_cell.angle_gamma   90.00
#
_symmetry.space_group_name_H-M   'P 1'
#
loop_
_entity.id
_entity.type
_entity.pdbx_description
1 polymer ?
#
loop_
_entity_poly.entity_id
_entity_poly.type
_entity_poly.pdbx_seq_one_letter_code
_entity_poly.pdbx_strand_id
1 'polypeptide(L)'
;MEASTPNLQYSQLLGSFAPAPQHRFNGERTPRSDPAGVDERAHNIRAHPAGVSSLALEKFDGRILLSGGAEGGIKIWDLESCANPHALHTFRPVSSIARSTDDGKFPGHTHGITHLAFYPFDPDAFLSSSYDKKLKLWATQRCALSAVFDLNATIYSHSTSPIADHLVVACATQHSNVRLVDLKSGSAVQALVAHGGPVLSTAWSPRHEHVLASGHADGKVRIWDIRRAGGVIAQLDQEDSLGIVHKMNHAAAAGMGDQIPRFRASAQAHDDAVNGLQWTDDGKYIISAGLDRRIRVWDAATGANTLASFGSLIQNQHAKTVSMLVSPSSLSTGHEFLFWPNDQEILILDLHDGNMITRLRSPGVTNPVGARGGEMGRNRITSIVWRGSGGSGRQVGAVMGGGNSVGAIYSSHMDGQIRAWMPQIPGPDDFDQEEEIEEDEEVRRKKRKAVDDAYKSLMGKKITFT
;
A
#
# COMPACT_ATOMS: atom_id res chain seq x y z
N MET A 1 7.66 -31.91 -11.07
CA MET A 1 8.55 -30.73 -11.23
C MET A 1 7.74 -29.43 -11.23
N GLU A 2 6.79 -29.25 -10.29
CA GLU A 2 5.89 -28.07 -10.24
C GLU A 2 5.93 -27.31 -8.90
N ALA A 3 6.93 -27.58 -8.07
CA ALA A 3 7.00 -26.99 -6.72
C ALA A 3 7.95 -25.77 -6.60
N SER A 4 8.55 -25.31 -7.69
CA SER A 4 9.60 -24.27 -7.60
C SER A 4 9.14 -22.83 -7.83
N THR A 5 7.98 -22.60 -8.41
CA THR A 5 7.50 -21.23 -8.72
C THR A 5 7.05 -20.40 -7.50
N PRO A 6 6.33 -20.95 -6.51
CA PRO A 6 5.95 -20.16 -5.33
C PRO A 6 7.15 -19.78 -4.47
N ASN A 7 8.17 -20.61 -4.36
CA ASN A 7 9.37 -20.33 -3.57
C ASN A 7 10.24 -19.21 -4.17
N LEU A 8 10.29 -19.07 -5.47
CA LEU A 8 11.04 -18.00 -6.12
C LEU A 8 10.37 -16.63 -5.89
N GLN A 9 9.04 -16.56 -5.99
CA GLN A 9 8.29 -15.34 -5.68
C GLN A 9 8.37 -14.98 -4.20
N TYR A 10 8.38 -15.95 -3.32
CA TYR A 10 8.56 -15.78 -1.88
C TYR A 10 9.95 -15.23 -1.53
N SER A 11 11.00 -15.79 -2.09
CA SER A 11 12.37 -15.27 -1.89
C SER A 11 12.57 -13.89 -2.52
N GLN A 12 11.88 -13.57 -3.60
CA GLN A 12 11.87 -12.23 -4.20
C GLN A 12 11.17 -11.20 -3.32
N LEU A 13 10.10 -11.59 -2.60
CA LEU A 13 9.44 -10.72 -1.64
C LEU A 13 10.27 -10.53 -0.35
N LEU A 14 11.03 -11.55 0.05
CA LEU A 14 11.70 -11.59 1.35
C LEU A 14 12.97 -10.75 1.47
N GLY A 15 13.62 -10.32 0.41
CA GLY A 15 14.87 -9.70 0.71
C GLY A 15 15.59 -8.93 -0.37
N SER A 16 15.07 -8.92 -1.55
CA SER A 16 15.88 -8.46 -2.66
C SER A 16 15.38 -7.20 -3.35
N PHE A 17 14.49 -6.42 -2.73
CA PHE A 17 14.13 -5.13 -3.30
C PHE A 17 15.28 -4.14 -3.14
N ALA A 18 15.84 -3.70 -4.25
CA ALA A 18 16.81 -2.63 -4.30
C ALA A 18 16.21 -1.37 -4.93
N PRO A 19 16.65 -0.19 -4.52
CA PRO A 19 16.32 1.04 -5.21
C PRO A 19 16.74 0.96 -6.67
N ALA A 20 15.83 1.34 -7.59
CA ALA A 20 16.09 1.37 -9.03
C ALA A 20 16.15 2.82 -9.55
N PRO A 21 17.25 3.55 -9.28
CA PRO A 21 17.39 4.95 -9.69
C PRO A 21 17.46 5.13 -11.21
N GLN A 22 17.68 4.05 -11.94
CA GLN A 22 17.60 4.02 -13.41
C GLN A 22 16.18 4.24 -13.92
N HIS A 23 15.14 4.00 -13.13
CA HIS A 23 13.76 4.24 -13.47
C HIS A 23 13.33 5.63 -12.99
N ARG A 24 13.25 6.57 -13.91
CA ARG A 24 12.92 7.98 -13.62
C ARG A 24 11.57 8.35 -14.21
N PHE A 25 10.80 9.16 -13.49
CA PHE A 25 9.50 9.65 -13.94
C PHE A 25 9.57 11.16 -14.20
N ASN A 26 9.53 11.54 -15.47
CA ASN A 26 9.55 12.94 -15.89
C ASN A 26 8.15 13.37 -16.31
N GLY A 27 7.55 14.29 -15.57
CA GLY A 27 6.22 14.80 -15.83
C GLY A 27 6.07 15.70 -17.04
N GLU A 28 7.15 16.06 -17.73
CA GLU A 28 7.12 16.86 -18.95
C GLU A 28 6.91 15.96 -20.17
N ARG A 29 5.93 16.29 -21.01
CA ARG A 29 5.62 15.51 -22.23
C ARG A 29 6.66 15.69 -23.34
N THR A 30 7.22 16.87 -23.46
CA THR A 30 8.18 17.22 -24.51
C THR A 30 9.54 17.49 -23.90
N PRO A 31 10.64 17.02 -24.53
CA PRO A 31 11.95 17.47 -24.13
C PRO A 31 12.03 18.98 -24.43
N ARG A 32 12.30 19.79 -23.42
CA ARG A 32 12.77 21.14 -23.69
C ARG A 32 14.06 21.01 -24.48
N SER A 33 14.05 21.46 -25.70
CA SER A 33 15.22 21.60 -26.53
C SER A 33 16.07 22.78 -26.04
N ASP A 34 16.70 22.61 -24.88
CA ASP A 34 17.77 23.52 -24.46
C ASP A 34 19.07 23.04 -25.09
N PRO A 35 19.69 23.79 -26.00
CA PRO A 35 20.89 23.39 -26.74
C PRO A 35 22.16 23.39 -25.88
N ALA A 36 22.09 23.78 -24.63
CA ALA A 36 23.17 23.70 -23.67
C ALA A 36 22.92 22.54 -22.70
N GLY A 37 23.14 21.33 -23.20
CA GLY A 37 23.09 20.15 -22.36
C GLY A 37 24.20 20.18 -21.34
N VAL A 38 23.90 20.14 -20.10
CA VAL A 38 24.82 19.66 -19.08
C VAL A 38 24.01 18.96 -17.99
N ASP A 39 24.45 17.80 -17.65
CA ASP A 39 23.96 16.78 -16.72
C ASP A 39 23.58 17.23 -15.29
N GLU A 40 23.75 18.50 -14.96
CA GLU A 40 23.39 19.00 -13.62
C GLU A 40 21.89 19.01 -13.33
N ARG A 41 21.02 18.91 -14.35
CA ARG A 41 19.56 18.85 -14.18
C ARG A 41 19.01 17.44 -13.97
N ALA A 42 19.83 16.41 -14.09
CA ALA A 42 19.39 15.01 -13.92
C ALA A 42 18.86 14.73 -12.50
N HIS A 43 19.25 15.50 -11.52
CA HIS A 43 18.81 15.37 -10.13
C HIS A 43 17.45 16.01 -9.84
N ASN A 44 16.87 16.76 -10.77
CA ASN A 44 15.62 17.50 -10.58
C ASN A 44 14.44 16.96 -11.41
N ILE A 45 14.53 15.73 -11.91
CA ILE A 45 13.43 15.10 -12.64
C ILE A 45 12.30 14.81 -11.66
N ARG A 46 11.13 15.40 -11.89
CA ARG A 46 9.94 15.24 -11.05
C ARG A 46 8.77 14.74 -11.89
N ALA A 47 8.00 13.83 -11.31
CA ALA A 47 6.74 13.41 -11.90
C ALA A 47 5.68 14.51 -11.83
N HIS A 48 5.64 15.26 -10.73
CA HIS A 48 4.74 16.39 -10.52
C HIS A 48 5.50 17.62 -10.02
N PRO A 49 5.07 18.83 -10.35
CA PRO A 49 5.70 20.08 -9.88
C PRO A 49 5.55 20.28 -8.38
N ALA A 50 4.46 19.75 -7.79
CA ALA A 50 4.25 19.63 -6.35
C ALA A 50 4.47 18.20 -5.89
N GLY A 51 4.18 17.90 -4.62
CA GLY A 51 4.27 16.52 -4.10
C GLY A 51 3.32 15.58 -4.83
N VAL A 52 3.72 14.32 -4.99
CA VAL A 52 2.81 13.25 -5.45
C VAL A 52 2.00 12.77 -4.25
N SER A 53 0.69 12.87 -4.34
CA SER A 53 -0.19 12.57 -3.21
C SER A 53 -0.66 11.13 -3.16
N SER A 54 -0.92 10.52 -4.31
CA SER A 54 -1.48 9.17 -4.41
C SER A 54 -0.99 8.49 -5.67
N LEU A 55 -0.80 7.19 -5.58
CA LEU A 55 -0.55 6.30 -6.71
C LEU A 55 -1.69 5.28 -6.79
N ALA A 56 -2.00 4.85 -8.00
CA ALA A 56 -2.84 3.69 -8.25
C ALA A 56 -2.27 2.90 -9.42
N LEU A 57 -2.22 1.59 -9.29
CA LEU A 57 -1.75 0.69 -10.32
C LEU A 57 -2.93 -0.15 -10.79
N GLU A 58 -3.04 -0.31 -12.10
CA GLU A 58 -4.00 -1.21 -12.73
C GLU A 58 -3.66 -2.65 -12.33
N LYS A 59 -4.69 -3.44 -11.95
CA LYS A 59 -4.50 -4.77 -11.35
C LYS A 59 -4.55 -5.93 -12.36
N PHE A 60 -5.01 -5.69 -13.59
CA PHE A 60 -5.16 -6.77 -14.59
C PHE A 60 -3.82 -7.12 -15.23
N ASP A 61 -3.21 -6.15 -15.88
CA ASP A 61 -1.92 -6.33 -16.58
C ASP A 61 -0.74 -5.71 -15.82
N GLY A 62 -1.03 -4.86 -14.81
CA GLY A 62 0.00 -4.12 -14.08
C GLY A 62 0.76 -3.13 -14.96
N ARG A 63 0.14 -2.68 -16.05
CA ARG A 63 0.74 -1.84 -17.08
C ARG A 63 0.63 -0.36 -16.77
N ILE A 64 -0.57 0.07 -16.39
CA ILE A 64 -0.89 1.48 -16.25
C ILE A 64 -0.74 1.93 -14.80
N LEU A 65 0.13 2.91 -14.58
CA LEU A 65 0.29 3.60 -13.29
C LEU A 65 -0.36 4.98 -13.37
N LEU A 66 -1.15 5.32 -12.37
CA LEU A 66 -1.69 6.66 -12.17
C LEU A 66 -0.93 7.35 -11.05
N SER A 67 -0.69 8.64 -11.21
CA SER A 67 -0.17 9.50 -10.16
C SER A 67 -0.99 10.77 -10.02
N GLY A 68 -1.36 11.11 -8.79
CA GLY A 68 -2.09 12.31 -8.44
C GLY A 68 -1.21 13.31 -7.71
N GLY A 69 -1.16 14.52 -8.20
CA GLY A 69 -0.36 15.58 -7.63
C GLY A 69 -1.10 16.42 -6.58
N ALA A 70 -0.35 16.97 -5.65
CA ALA A 70 -0.85 17.96 -4.69
C ALA A 70 -1.32 19.26 -5.37
N GLU A 71 -0.92 19.49 -6.63
CA GLU A 71 -1.41 20.59 -7.47
C GLU A 71 -2.80 20.32 -8.06
N GLY A 72 -3.31 19.07 -8.02
CA GLY A 72 -4.60 18.69 -8.59
C GLY A 72 -4.51 18.07 -9.98
N GLY A 73 -3.31 17.88 -10.52
CA GLY A 73 -3.07 17.18 -11.78
C GLY A 73 -3.04 15.65 -11.59
N ILE A 74 -3.43 14.92 -12.64
CA ILE A 74 -3.32 13.45 -12.70
C ILE A 74 -2.50 13.10 -13.93
N LYS A 75 -1.55 12.16 -13.79
CA LYS A 75 -0.73 11.67 -14.89
C LYS A 75 -0.84 10.17 -15.01
N ILE A 76 -0.81 9.70 -16.26
CA ILE A 76 -0.94 8.31 -16.63
C ILE A 76 0.37 7.87 -17.27
N TRP A 77 0.93 6.79 -16.76
CA TRP A 77 2.23 6.25 -17.15
C TRP A 77 2.07 4.82 -17.67
N ASP A 78 2.76 4.49 -18.76
CA ASP A 78 2.85 3.14 -19.28
C ASP A 78 4.18 2.52 -18.80
N LEU A 79 4.09 1.54 -17.91
CA LEU A 79 5.25 0.87 -17.34
C LEU A 79 5.90 -0.13 -18.30
N GLU A 80 5.21 -0.56 -19.36
CA GLU A 80 5.77 -1.43 -20.39
C GLU A 80 6.63 -0.67 -21.43
N SER A 81 6.61 0.65 -21.39
CA SER A 81 7.49 1.47 -22.25
C SER A 81 8.98 1.25 -21.96
N CYS A 82 9.34 0.63 -20.83
CA CYS A 82 10.70 0.25 -20.47
C CYS A 82 11.05 -1.14 -21.03
N ALA A 83 11.82 -1.18 -22.10
CA ALA A 83 12.24 -2.45 -22.72
C ALA A 83 13.33 -3.19 -21.93
N ASN A 84 14.19 -2.47 -21.20
CA ASN A 84 15.26 -3.04 -20.39
C ASN A 84 15.27 -2.46 -18.98
N PRO A 85 14.95 -3.26 -17.96
CA PRO A 85 14.85 -2.79 -16.57
C PRO A 85 16.19 -2.37 -15.94
N HIS A 86 17.30 -2.84 -16.50
CA HIS A 86 18.65 -2.54 -16.02
C HIS A 86 19.21 -1.26 -16.64
N ALA A 87 18.63 -0.78 -17.74
CA ALA A 87 19.07 0.44 -18.40
C ALA A 87 18.38 1.68 -17.80
N LEU A 88 19.06 2.82 -17.92
CA LEU A 88 18.45 4.10 -17.59
C LEU A 88 17.24 4.37 -18.47
N HIS A 89 16.06 4.42 -17.88
CA HIS A 89 14.82 4.70 -18.56
C HIS A 89 14.08 5.87 -17.90
N THR A 90 13.62 6.80 -18.72
CA THR A 90 12.80 7.92 -18.24
C THR A 90 11.38 7.78 -18.75
N PHE A 91 10.49 7.35 -17.86
CA PHE A 91 9.07 7.32 -18.12
C PHE A 91 8.54 8.73 -18.38
N ARG A 92 7.71 8.84 -19.40
CA ARG A 92 6.95 10.06 -19.70
C ARG A 92 5.46 9.76 -19.63
N PRO A 93 4.62 10.72 -19.22
CA PRO A 93 3.19 10.47 -19.13
C PRO A 93 2.62 10.27 -20.54
N VAL A 94 1.94 9.15 -20.74
CA VAL A 94 1.15 8.87 -21.94
C VAL A 94 0.04 9.90 -22.07
N SER A 95 -0.58 10.20 -20.94
CA SER A 95 -1.62 11.21 -20.85
C SER A 95 -1.56 11.97 -19.52
N SER A 96 -2.16 13.16 -19.50
CA SER A 96 -2.22 13.99 -18.31
C SER A 96 -3.51 14.80 -18.27
N ILE A 97 -4.11 14.85 -17.10
CA ILE A 97 -5.27 15.69 -16.79
C ILE A 97 -4.72 16.87 -15.99
N ALA A 98 -4.79 18.05 -16.61
CA ALA A 98 -4.33 19.26 -15.97
C ALA A 98 -5.29 19.70 -14.85
N ARG A 99 -4.79 20.43 -13.88
CA ARG A 99 -5.60 21.11 -12.88
C ARG A 99 -6.66 21.99 -13.57
N SER A 100 -7.89 21.95 -13.07
CA SER A 100 -8.92 22.89 -13.48
C SER A 100 -8.62 24.27 -12.89
N THR A 101 -8.77 25.29 -13.71
CA THR A 101 -8.85 26.67 -13.25
C THR A 101 -10.30 27.01 -12.89
N ASP A 102 -10.53 28.05 -12.11
CA ASP A 102 -11.87 28.48 -11.69
C ASP A 102 -12.81 28.77 -12.87
N ASP A 103 -12.27 28.98 -14.06
CA ASP A 103 -13.01 29.22 -15.31
C ASP A 103 -13.69 27.96 -15.88
N GLY A 104 -13.51 26.79 -15.29
CA GLY A 104 -14.15 25.54 -15.73
C GLY A 104 -13.71 24.99 -17.09
N LYS A 105 -12.65 25.54 -17.68
CA LYS A 105 -12.15 25.15 -19.02
C LYS A 105 -11.58 23.72 -19.06
N PHE A 106 -11.11 23.24 -17.95
CA PHE A 106 -10.50 21.91 -17.86
C PHE A 106 -11.31 21.00 -16.92
N PRO A 107 -11.45 19.72 -17.25
CA PRO A 107 -12.21 18.77 -16.43
C PRO A 107 -11.51 18.38 -15.14
N GLY A 108 -10.23 18.73 -14.94
CA GLY A 108 -9.41 18.36 -13.79
C GLY A 108 -9.96 18.83 -12.44
N HIS A 109 -9.29 18.42 -11.36
CA HIS A 109 -9.59 18.91 -10.02
C HIS A 109 -9.01 20.32 -9.81
N THR A 110 -9.69 21.13 -8.98
CA THR A 110 -9.21 22.48 -8.63
C THR A 110 -8.22 22.49 -7.48
N HIS A 111 -8.22 21.45 -6.65
CA HIS A 111 -7.35 21.28 -5.50
C HIS A 111 -6.59 19.96 -5.58
N GLY A 112 -5.64 19.76 -4.68
CA GLY A 112 -4.80 18.58 -4.63
C GLY A 112 -5.59 17.28 -4.58
N ILE A 113 -5.08 16.26 -5.27
CA ILE A 113 -5.63 14.91 -5.25
C ILE A 113 -5.41 14.30 -3.86
N THR A 114 -6.44 13.68 -3.30
CA THR A 114 -6.34 12.95 -2.03
C THR A 114 -6.12 11.47 -2.24
N HIS A 115 -6.88 10.85 -3.15
CA HIS A 115 -6.80 9.42 -3.42
C HIS A 115 -7.14 9.11 -4.88
N LEU A 116 -6.50 8.07 -5.42
CA LEU A 116 -6.74 7.48 -6.74
C LEU A 116 -7.00 5.98 -6.59
N ALA A 117 -7.92 5.45 -7.36
CA ALA A 117 -8.15 4.01 -7.46
C ALA A 117 -8.68 3.65 -8.83
N PHE A 118 -8.18 2.55 -9.43
CA PHE A 118 -8.84 1.94 -10.58
C PHE A 118 -10.16 1.30 -10.17
N TYR A 119 -11.10 1.27 -11.09
CA TYR A 119 -12.30 0.50 -10.88
C TYR A 119 -11.95 -1.00 -10.92
N PRO A 120 -12.39 -1.82 -9.95
CA PRO A 120 -11.87 -3.17 -9.79
C PRO A 120 -12.25 -4.15 -10.90
N PHE A 121 -13.28 -3.84 -11.69
CA PHE A 121 -13.79 -4.74 -12.75
C PHE A 121 -13.52 -4.23 -14.18
N ASP A 122 -13.01 -3.00 -14.31
CA ASP A 122 -12.75 -2.38 -15.61
C ASP A 122 -11.45 -1.55 -15.55
N PRO A 123 -10.40 -1.97 -16.28
CA PRO A 123 -9.14 -1.22 -16.34
C PRO A 123 -9.29 0.12 -17.03
N ASP A 124 -10.36 0.30 -17.81
CA ASP A 124 -10.63 1.53 -18.55
C ASP A 124 -11.33 2.61 -17.72
N ALA A 125 -11.57 2.34 -16.43
CA ALA A 125 -12.18 3.30 -15.53
C ALA A 125 -11.35 3.50 -14.25
N PHE A 126 -11.21 4.75 -13.83
CA PHE A 126 -10.60 5.08 -12.54
C PHE A 126 -11.34 6.22 -11.83
N LEU A 127 -11.20 6.24 -10.53
CA LEU A 127 -11.77 7.23 -9.64
C LEU A 127 -10.68 8.13 -9.07
N SER A 128 -11.01 9.40 -8.90
CA SER A 128 -10.16 10.38 -8.20
C SER A 128 -10.97 11.17 -7.19
N SER A 129 -10.43 11.35 -6.00
CA SER A 129 -10.97 12.25 -4.98
C SER A 129 -10.00 13.37 -4.69
N SER A 130 -10.54 14.50 -4.22
CA SER A 130 -9.75 15.72 -4.01
C SER A 130 -10.28 16.54 -2.84
N TYR A 131 -9.44 17.47 -2.36
CA TYR A 131 -9.84 18.52 -1.43
C TYR A 131 -10.90 19.48 -2.00
N ASP A 132 -11.17 19.44 -3.31
CA ASP A 132 -12.25 20.21 -3.95
C ASP A 132 -13.66 19.65 -3.70
N LYS A 133 -13.78 18.66 -2.79
CA LYS A 133 -15.02 18.02 -2.35
C LYS A 133 -15.69 17.15 -3.42
N LYS A 134 -15.00 16.89 -4.53
CA LYS A 134 -15.54 16.13 -5.65
C LYS A 134 -14.88 14.77 -5.78
N LEU A 135 -15.70 13.77 -6.05
CA LEU A 135 -15.30 12.48 -6.57
C LEU A 135 -15.55 12.50 -8.07
N LYS A 136 -14.56 12.10 -8.86
CA LYS A 136 -14.66 12.07 -10.32
C LYS A 136 -14.36 10.70 -10.86
N LEU A 137 -15.17 10.27 -11.83
CA LEU A 137 -14.98 9.05 -12.60
C LEU A 137 -14.42 9.41 -13.98
N TRP A 138 -13.42 8.70 -14.41
CA TRP A 138 -12.68 8.94 -15.63
C TRP A 138 -12.61 7.70 -16.50
N ALA A 139 -12.63 7.88 -17.81
CA ALA A 139 -12.24 6.88 -18.77
C ALA A 139 -10.72 6.94 -18.99
N THR A 140 -10.00 5.83 -18.69
CA THR A 140 -8.52 5.79 -18.67
C THR A 140 -7.92 6.07 -20.05
N GLN A 141 -8.40 5.39 -21.10
CA GLN A 141 -7.83 5.49 -22.44
C GLN A 141 -7.99 6.89 -23.05
N ARG A 142 -9.14 7.52 -22.83
CA ARG A 142 -9.45 8.85 -23.41
C ARG A 142 -9.10 9.99 -22.48
N CYS A 143 -8.77 9.71 -21.20
CA CYS A 143 -8.61 10.70 -20.14
C CYS A 143 -9.81 11.64 -20.05
N ALA A 144 -10.98 11.12 -20.37
CA ALA A 144 -12.22 11.89 -20.42
C ALA A 144 -12.97 11.76 -19.09
N LEU A 145 -13.52 12.89 -18.64
CA LEU A 145 -14.38 12.91 -17.47
C LEU A 145 -15.72 12.24 -17.82
N SER A 146 -16.07 11.19 -17.09
CA SER A 146 -17.31 10.45 -17.25
C SER A 146 -18.41 10.95 -16.32
N ALA A 147 -18.09 11.16 -15.03
CA ALA A 147 -19.04 11.66 -14.04
C ALA A 147 -18.35 12.48 -12.95
N VAL A 148 -19.12 13.38 -12.33
CA VAL A 148 -18.70 14.20 -11.18
C VAL A 148 -19.73 14.09 -10.07
N PHE A 149 -19.27 13.78 -8.87
CA PHE A 149 -20.10 13.71 -7.68
C PHE A 149 -19.60 14.74 -6.66
N ASP A 150 -20.42 15.72 -6.35
CA ASP A 150 -20.10 16.73 -5.33
C ASP A 150 -20.68 16.26 -3.98
N LEU A 151 -19.80 16.03 -3.01
CA LEU A 151 -20.19 15.58 -1.67
C LEU A 151 -20.30 16.72 -0.66
N ASN A 152 -20.04 17.96 -1.08
CA ASN A 152 -20.02 19.15 -0.23
C ASN A 152 -19.08 19.05 1.00
N ALA A 153 -18.20 18.07 1.01
CA ALA A 153 -17.25 17.82 2.07
C ALA A 153 -15.92 17.33 1.50
N THR A 154 -14.81 17.70 2.10
CA THR A 154 -13.50 17.19 1.73
C THR A 154 -13.48 15.67 1.77
N ILE A 155 -12.98 15.05 0.71
CA ILE A 155 -12.87 13.59 0.60
C ILE A 155 -11.42 13.21 0.88
N TYR A 156 -11.19 12.42 1.91
CA TYR A 156 -9.85 11.97 2.29
C TYR A 156 -9.43 10.71 1.54
N SER A 157 -10.34 9.76 1.40
CA SER A 157 -10.15 8.54 0.62
C SER A 157 -11.48 8.02 0.10
N HIS A 158 -11.41 7.10 -0.86
CA HIS A 158 -12.56 6.37 -1.35
C HIS A 158 -12.18 4.90 -1.59
N SER A 159 -13.15 4.02 -1.57
CA SER A 159 -12.95 2.60 -1.84
C SER A 159 -14.15 1.99 -2.55
N THR A 160 -13.88 0.99 -3.37
CA THR A 160 -14.87 0.19 -4.12
C THR A 160 -14.77 -1.25 -3.70
N SER A 161 -15.88 -1.98 -3.73
CA SER A 161 -15.85 -3.41 -3.45
C SER A 161 -15.16 -4.18 -4.57
N PRO A 162 -14.22 -5.09 -4.26
CA PRO A 162 -13.52 -5.87 -5.28
C PRO A 162 -14.34 -7.05 -5.84
N ILE A 163 -15.51 -7.35 -5.26
CA ILE A 163 -16.32 -8.54 -5.60
C ILE A 163 -17.78 -8.24 -5.88
N ALA A 164 -18.26 -7.04 -5.52
CA ALA A 164 -19.70 -6.75 -5.57
C ALA A 164 -20.17 -6.34 -6.96
N ASP A 165 -21.37 -6.78 -7.31
CA ASP A 165 -22.06 -6.34 -8.53
C ASP A 165 -22.64 -4.92 -8.41
N HIS A 166 -22.69 -4.36 -7.18
CA HIS A 166 -23.14 -2.99 -6.98
C HIS A 166 -22.04 -1.97 -7.34
N LEU A 167 -22.45 -0.87 -7.94
CA LEU A 167 -21.56 0.23 -8.35
C LEU A 167 -21.40 1.29 -7.24
N VAL A 168 -21.35 0.88 -5.97
CA VAL A 168 -21.30 1.80 -4.84
C VAL A 168 -19.86 2.06 -4.42
N VAL A 169 -19.52 3.34 -4.30
CA VAL A 169 -18.24 3.84 -3.80
C VAL A 169 -18.43 4.35 -2.39
N ALA A 170 -17.63 3.88 -1.45
CA ALA A 170 -17.59 4.41 -0.09
C ALA A 170 -16.56 5.53 -0.01
N CYS A 171 -16.97 6.70 0.47
CA CYS A 171 -16.13 7.88 0.60
C CYS A 171 -15.92 8.23 2.08
N ALA A 172 -14.67 8.32 2.48
CA ALA A 172 -14.25 8.89 3.75
C ALA A 172 -14.19 10.41 3.61
N THR A 173 -14.96 11.11 4.44
CA THR A 173 -15.12 12.55 4.31
C THR A 173 -14.85 13.28 5.63
N GLN A 174 -14.74 14.59 5.54
CA GLN A 174 -14.60 15.47 6.70
C GLN A 174 -15.78 15.33 7.69
N HIS A 175 -16.92 14.81 7.24
CA HIS A 175 -18.04 14.50 8.12
C HIS A 175 -17.83 13.17 8.86
N SER A 176 -18.55 13.00 9.97
CA SER A 176 -18.52 11.75 10.74
C SER A 176 -19.16 10.55 10.01
N ASN A 177 -19.91 10.81 8.95
CA ASN A 177 -20.64 9.81 8.21
C ASN A 177 -19.83 9.32 7.01
N VAL A 178 -19.83 8.02 6.78
CA VAL A 178 -19.35 7.47 5.51
C VAL A 178 -20.40 7.77 4.43
N ARG A 179 -19.98 8.40 3.35
CA ARG A 179 -20.85 8.72 2.22
C ARG A 179 -20.77 7.62 1.17
N LEU A 180 -21.90 7.07 0.81
CA LEU A 180 -22.02 6.08 -0.26
C LEU A 180 -22.52 6.78 -1.54
N VAL A 181 -21.77 6.60 -2.61
CA VAL A 181 -22.07 7.15 -3.94
C VAL A 181 -22.33 5.98 -4.89
N ASP A 182 -23.49 5.96 -5.50
CA ASP A 182 -23.80 5.00 -6.56
C ASP A 182 -23.43 5.59 -7.91
N LEU A 183 -22.48 4.96 -8.59
CA LEU A 183 -22.00 5.40 -9.90
C LEU A 183 -23.08 5.28 -10.99
N LYS A 184 -24.06 4.39 -10.81
CA LYS A 184 -25.14 4.17 -11.77
C LYS A 184 -26.21 5.28 -11.73
N SER A 185 -26.66 5.63 -10.54
CA SER A 185 -27.68 6.68 -10.37
C SER A 185 -27.10 8.09 -10.42
N GLY A 186 -25.78 8.22 -10.28
CA GLY A 186 -25.12 9.52 -10.25
C GLY A 186 -25.36 10.32 -8.98
N SER A 187 -25.88 9.70 -7.93
CA SER A 187 -26.24 10.38 -6.68
C SER A 187 -25.59 9.79 -5.45
N ALA A 188 -25.44 10.61 -4.41
CA ALA A 188 -25.08 10.13 -3.08
C ALA A 188 -26.33 9.46 -2.47
N VAL A 189 -26.35 8.12 -2.48
CA VAL A 189 -27.52 7.33 -2.15
C VAL A 189 -27.77 7.23 -0.66
N GLN A 190 -26.71 7.12 0.13
CA GLN A 190 -26.82 6.83 1.56
C GLN A 190 -25.65 7.42 2.35
N ALA A 191 -25.91 7.75 3.60
CA ALA A 191 -24.91 8.06 4.58
C ALA A 191 -24.96 7.05 5.73
N LEU A 192 -23.84 6.38 6.00
CA LEU A 192 -23.72 5.54 7.19
C LEU A 192 -23.38 6.44 8.37
N VAL A 193 -24.36 6.63 9.22
CA VAL A 193 -24.29 7.63 10.30
C VAL A 193 -23.41 7.10 11.43
N ALA A 194 -22.37 7.87 11.75
CA ALA A 194 -21.53 7.67 12.92
C ALA A 194 -21.37 8.98 13.69
N HIS A 195 -20.97 8.85 14.94
CA HIS A 195 -20.59 9.98 15.78
C HIS A 195 -19.11 9.85 16.14
N GLY A 196 -18.41 10.95 16.33
CA GLY A 196 -17.03 10.89 16.82
C GLY A 196 -15.97 11.42 15.86
N GLY A 197 -16.33 12.31 14.94
CA GLY A 197 -15.38 13.03 14.09
C GLY A 197 -15.24 12.49 12.67
N PRO A 198 -14.36 13.10 11.86
CA PRO A 198 -14.16 12.77 10.46
C PRO A 198 -13.88 11.29 10.20
N VAL A 199 -14.31 10.80 9.04
CA VAL A 199 -13.90 9.50 8.51
C VAL A 199 -12.62 9.70 7.71
N LEU A 200 -11.54 8.99 8.04
CA LEU A 200 -10.25 9.15 7.37
C LEU A 200 -9.97 8.04 6.35
N SER A 201 -10.45 6.83 6.60
CA SER A 201 -10.21 5.69 5.74
C SER A 201 -11.43 4.78 5.63
N THR A 202 -11.58 4.15 4.46
CA THR A 202 -12.63 3.14 4.20
C THR A 202 -12.02 1.97 3.43
N ALA A 203 -12.49 0.76 3.72
CA ALA A 203 -12.06 -0.44 3.00
C ALA A 203 -13.21 -1.46 2.94
N TRP A 204 -13.52 -1.95 1.73
CA TRP A 204 -14.51 -3.01 1.52
C TRP A 204 -13.92 -4.37 1.81
N SER A 205 -14.76 -5.25 2.33
CA SER A 205 -14.40 -6.66 2.50
C SER A 205 -14.24 -7.34 1.13
N PRO A 206 -13.14 -8.07 0.89
CA PRO A 206 -12.98 -8.85 -0.33
C PRO A 206 -13.76 -10.17 -0.30
N ARG A 207 -14.43 -10.48 0.81
CA ARG A 207 -15.18 -11.71 1.02
C ARG A 207 -16.69 -11.53 1.06
N HIS A 208 -17.11 -10.36 1.54
CA HIS A 208 -18.53 -10.02 1.71
C HIS A 208 -18.84 -8.70 1.00
N GLU A 209 -19.58 -8.78 -0.08
CA GLU A 209 -19.87 -7.66 -0.99
C GLU A 209 -20.52 -6.44 -0.31
N HIS A 210 -21.28 -6.65 0.76
CA HIS A 210 -22.01 -5.60 1.46
C HIS A 210 -21.33 -5.12 2.75
N VAL A 211 -20.16 -5.68 3.09
CA VAL A 211 -19.45 -5.35 4.33
C VAL A 211 -18.35 -4.33 4.06
N LEU A 212 -18.39 -3.26 4.82
CA LEU A 212 -17.46 -2.13 4.75
C LEU A 212 -16.86 -1.88 6.13
N ALA A 213 -15.57 -1.59 6.18
CA ALA A 213 -14.88 -1.07 7.36
C ALA A 213 -14.58 0.41 7.19
N SER A 214 -14.67 1.20 8.28
CA SER A 214 -14.32 2.62 8.29
C SER A 214 -13.49 2.98 9.52
N GLY A 215 -12.43 3.78 9.30
CA GLY A 215 -11.56 4.34 10.32
C GLY A 215 -11.87 5.81 10.56
N HIS A 216 -11.99 6.18 11.81
CA HIS A 216 -12.48 7.48 12.24
C HIS A 216 -11.43 8.25 13.06
N ALA A 217 -11.61 9.56 13.13
CA ALA A 217 -10.74 10.44 13.91
C ALA A 217 -10.88 10.26 15.43
N ASP A 218 -11.95 9.59 15.89
CA ASP A 218 -12.14 9.23 17.30
C ASP A 218 -11.39 7.94 17.73
N GLY A 219 -10.52 7.40 16.88
CA GLY A 219 -9.77 6.18 17.17
C GLY A 219 -10.59 4.89 16.96
N LYS A 220 -11.80 4.99 16.44
CA LYS A 220 -12.69 3.84 16.28
C LYS A 220 -12.63 3.27 14.87
N VAL A 221 -12.68 1.95 14.79
CA VAL A 221 -12.92 1.20 13.56
C VAL A 221 -14.32 0.59 13.64
N ARG A 222 -15.15 0.93 12.67
CA ARG A 222 -16.54 0.46 12.58
C ARG A 222 -16.72 -0.42 11.37
N ILE A 223 -17.42 -1.53 11.56
CA ILE A 223 -17.80 -2.45 10.50
C ILE A 223 -19.28 -2.28 10.21
N TRP A 224 -19.62 -2.16 8.94
CA TRP A 224 -20.97 -1.85 8.45
C TRP A 224 -21.46 -2.94 7.52
N ASP A 225 -22.79 -3.19 7.55
CA ASP A 225 -23.50 -3.85 6.47
C ASP A 225 -24.40 -2.79 5.80
N ILE A 226 -24.10 -2.47 4.54
CA ILE A 226 -24.79 -1.40 3.80
C ILE A 226 -26.26 -1.69 3.55
N ARG A 227 -26.72 -2.93 3.68
CA ARG A 227 -28.13 -3.32 3.55
C ARG A 227 -28.96 -2.92 4.76
N ARG A 228 -28.32 -2.65 5.88
CA ARG A 228 -28.99 -2.30 7.14
C ARG A 228 -29.02 -0.80 7.32
N ALA A 229 -30.19 -0.22 7.49
CA ALA A 229 -30.34 1.18 7.84
C ALA A 229 -29.73 1.44 9.23
N GLY A 230 -28.69 2.27 9.30
CA GLY A 230 -27.98 2.57 10.56
C GLY A 230 -27.03 1.48 11.05
N GLY A 231 -26.59 0.60 10.19
CA GLY A 231 -26.05 -0.72 10.42
C GLY A 231 -24.59 -0.84 10.79
N VAL A 232 -24.09 -0.23 11.89
CA VAL A 232 -22.84 -0.71 12.50
C VAL A 232 -23.08 -2.15 12.96
N ILE A 233 -22.34 -3.10 12.37
CA ILE A 233 -22.41 -4.51 12.77
C ILE A 233 -21.50 -4.73 13.97
N ALA A 234 -20.30 -4.16 13.93
CA ALA A 234 -19.29 -4.32 14.96
C ALA A 234 -18.42 -3.06 15.09
N GLN A 235 -17.85 -2.89 16.25
CA GLN A 235 -16.81 -1.91 16.54
C GLN A 235 -15.64 -2.65 17.14
N LEU A 236 -14.45 -2.48 16.55
CA LEU A 236 -13.25 -3.16 17.02
C LEU A 236 -12.74 -2.53 18.31
N ASP A 237 -12.27 -3.37 19.23
CA ASP A 237 -11.79 -2.96 20.55
C ASP A 237 -10.39 -3.53 20.80
N GLN A 238 -9.41 -2.65 21.01
CA GLN A 238 -8.01 -3.03 21.24
C GLN A 238 -7.81 -3.97 22.43
N GLU A 239 -8.73 -3.97 23.39
CA GLU A 239 -8.68 -4.83 24.57
C GLU A 239 -9.35 -6.18 24.34
N ASP A 240 -10.08 -6.37 23.24
CA ASP A 240 -10.78 -7.61 22.95
C ASP A 240 -9.94 -8.59 22.13
N SER A 241 -9.27 -9.50 22.80
CA SER A 241 -8.53 -10.61 22.16
C SER A 241 -9.39 -11.86 21.91
N LEU A 242 -10.63 -11.91 22.42
CA LEU A 242 -11.53 -13.07 22.31
C LEU A 242 -12.56 -12.92 21.19
N GLY A 243 -12.78 -11.71 20.74
CA GLY A 243 -13.68 -11.36 19.66
C GLY A 243 -15.14 -11.11 20.07
N ILE A 244 -15.66 -9.96 19.67
CA ILE A 244 -17.04 -9.53 19.95
C ILE A 244 -18.03 -10.32 19.11
N VAL A 245 -17.69 -10.63 17.86
CA VAL A 245 -18.56 -11.33 16.91
C VAL A 245 -18.85 -12.76 17.36
N HIS A 246 -17.92 -13.39 18.04
CA HIS A 246 -18.11 -14.73 18.58
C HIS A 246 -19.24 -14.77 19.63
N LYS A 247 -19.27 -13.80 20.53
CA LYS A 247 -20.35 -13.65 21.52
C LYS A 247 -21.71 -13.36 20.87
N MET A 248 -21.72 -12.69 19.74
CA MET A 248 -22.96 -12.38 18.99
C MET A 248 -23.57 -13.58 18.31
N ASN A 249 -22.76 -14.46 17.73
CA ASN A 249 -23.25 -15.68 17.10
C ASN A 249 -23.86 -16.64 18.15
N HIS A 250 -23.29 -16.71 19.34
CA HIS A 250 -23.86 -17.47 20.45
C HIS A 250 -25.15 -16.85 21.00
N ALA A 251 -25.22 -15.53 21.08
CA ALA A 251 -26.43 -14.84 21.53
C ALA A 251 -27.58 -14.93 20.50
N ALA A 252 -27.26 -14.87 19.21
CA ALA A 252 -28.23 -15.08 18.13
C ALA A 252 -28.75 -16.53 18.11
N ALA A 253 -27.89 -17.51 18.33
CA ALA A 253 -28.28 -18.93 18.48
C ALA A 253 -29.14 -19.17 19.73
N ALA A 254 -28.99 -18.35 20.78
CA ALA A 254 -29.79 -18.39 22.01
C ALA A 254 -31.14 -17.65 21.91
N GLY A 255 -31.50 -17.12 20.74
CA GLY A 255 -32.78 -16.44 20.53
C GLY A 255 -32.88 -15.03 21.16
N MET A 256 -31.78 -14.48 21.64
CA MET A 256 -31.69 -13.14 22.23
C MET A 256 -31.52 -12.05 21.18
N GLY A 257 -32.26 -12.10 20.09
CA GLY A 257 -32.18 -11.21 18.94
C GLY A 257 -31.80 -9.76 19.25
N ASP A 258 -31.85 -8.90 18.39
CA ASP A 258 -31.60 -7.46 18.19
C ASP A 258 -31.38 -6.49 19.41
N GLN A 259 -31.50 -6.92 20.66
CA GLN A 259 -31.50 -6.05 21.84
C GLN A 259 -30.15 -5.95 22.59
N ILE A 260 -29.13 -6.73 22.20
CA ILE A 260 -27.84 -6.69 22.89
C ILE A 260 -26.94 -5.68 22.18
N PRO A 261 -26.36 -4.71 22.91
CA PRO A 261 -25.38 -3.80 22.34
C PRO A 261 -24.18 -4.62 21.80
N ARG A 262 -23.96 -4.50 20.52
CA ARG A 262 -22.98 -5.29 19.75
C ARG A 262 -21.53 -4.85 19.96
N PHE A 263 -21.31 -3.92 20.88
CA PHE A 263 -19.98 -3.38 21.24
C PHE A 263 -20.06 -2.68 22.59
N ARG A 264 -18.93 -2.60 23.26
CA ARG A 264 -18.83 -1.73 24.46
C ARG A 264 -18.95 -0.28 23.99
N ALA A 265 -19.62 0.57 24.76
CA ALA A 265 -19.67 2.01 24.51
C ALA A 265 -18.27 2.64 24.48
N SER A 266 -17.33 2.07 25.26
CA SER A 266 -15.92 2.46 25.34
C SER A 266 -15.01 1.77 24.33
N ALA A 267 -15.53 0.90 23.42
CA ALA A 267 -14.70 0.19 22.46
C ALA A 267 -13.92 1.17 21.59
N GLN A 268 -12.62 0.99 21.52
CA GLN A 268 -11.70 1.84 20.78
C GLN A 268 -10.62 0.98 20.13
N ALA A 269 -10.42 1.17 18.84
CA ALA A 269 -9.42 0.41 18.09
C ALA A 269 -8.02 0.99 18.25
N HIS A 270 -7.89 2.32 18.35
CA HIS A 270 -6.64 3.05 18.52
C HIS A 270 -6.82 4.19 19.51
N ASP A 271 -5.73 4.59 20.17
CA ASP A 271 -5.74 5.71 21.11
C ASP A 271 -5.84 7.07 20.40
N ASP A 272 -5.62 7.11 19.09
CA ASP A 272 -5.71 8.30 18.26
C ASP A 272 -6.38 7.95 16.91
N ALA A 273 -6.56 8.94 16.04
CA ALA A 273 -7.28 8.82 14.78
C ALA A 273 -6.78 7.66 13.89
N VAL A 274 -7.70 6.92 13.28
CA VAL A 274 -7.42 5.79 12.39
C VAL A 274 -7.37 6.30 10.95
N ASN A 275 -6.17 6.41 10.40
CA ASN A 275 -5.94 6.91 9.04
C ASN A 275 -5.55 5.82 8.02
N GLY A 276 -5.28 4.61 8.46
CA GLY A 276 -5.00 3.46 7.61
C GLY A 276 -5.95 2.31 7.87
N LEU A 277 -6.52 1.73 6.82
CA LEU A 277 -7.42 0.59 6.91
C LEU A 277 -7.32 -0.25 5.64
N GLN A 278 -7.08 -1.54 5.80
CA GLN A 278 -6.99 -2.50 4.69
C GLN A 278 -7.44 -3.88 5.14
N TRP A 279 -8.00 -4.65 4.22
CA TRP A 279 -8.23 -6.07 4.38
C TRP A 279 -7.09 -6.87 3.74
N THR A 280 -6.82 -8.06 4.25
CA THR A 280 -6.08 -9.07 3.48
C THR A 280 -6.90 -9.49 2.27
N ASP A 281 -6.27 -9.95 1.20
CA ASP A 281 -6.96 -10.31 -0.05
C ASP A 281 -7.90 -11.52 0.12
N ASP A 282 -7.58 -12.41 1.06
CA ASP A 282 -8.44 -13.53 1.44
C ASP A 282 -9.57 -13.13 2.41
N GLY A 283 -9.58 -11.90 2.89
CA GLY A 283 -10.59 -11.34 3.80
C GLY A 283 -10.62 -11.93 5.20
N LYS A 284 -9.53 -12.60 5.62
CA LYS A 284 -9.45 -13.17 6.96
C LYS A 284 -9.08 -12.14 8.01
N TYR A 285 -8.27 -11.15 7.65
CA TYR A 285 -7.77 -10.15 8.58
C TYR A 285 -8.10 -8.74 8.10
N ILE A 286 -8.26 -7.85 9.08
CA ILE A 286 -8.35 -6.41 8.90
C ILE A 286 -7.11 -5.80 9.52
N ILE A 287 -6.44 -4.93 8.80
CA ILE A 287 -5.29 -4.18 9.30
C ILE A 287 -5.73 -2.73 9.50
N SER A 288 -5.50 -2.19 10.68
CA SER A 288 -5.75 -0.79 11.00
C SER A 288 -4.49 -0.10 11.48
N ALA A 289 -4.33 1.16 11.10
CA ALA A 289 -3.22 1.99 11.53
C ALA A 289 -3.73 3.32 12.08
N GLY A 290 -3.22 3.70 13.25
CA GLY A 290 -3.59 4.93 13.94
C GLY A 290 -2.45 5.94 14.04
N LEU A 291 -2.79 7.19 14.32
CA LEU A 291 -1.82 8.24 14.63
C LEU A 291 -1.12 7.99 15.98
N ASP A 292 -1.60 7.03 16.77
CA ASP A 292 -0.93 6.47 17.95
C ASP A 292 0.37 5.70 17.59
N ARG A 293 0.76 5.68 16.30
CA ARG A 293 1.91 4.99 15.73
C ARG A 293 1.86 3.47 15.94
N ARG A 294 0.67 2.92 16.01
CA ARG A 294 0.45 1.48 16.13
C ARG A 294 -0.30 0.95 14.91
N ILE A 295 0.04 -0.26 14.56
CA ILE A 295 -0.69 -1.07 13.60
C ILE A 295 -1.31 -2.21 14.39
N ARG A 296 -2.57 -2.52 14.10
CA ARG A 296 -3.29 -3.65 14.70
C ARG A 296 -3.88 -4.52 13.62
N VAL A 297 -3.85 -5.80 13.88
CA VAL A 297 -4.42 -6.84 13.01
C VAL A 297 -5.57 -7.49 13.75
N TRP A 298 -6.67 -7.61 13.05
CA TRP A 298 -7.93 -8.11 13.59
C TRP A 298 -8.38 -9.34 12.81
N ASP A 299 -8.81 -10.37 13.49
CA ASP A 299 -9.50 -11.48 12.87
C ASP A 299 -10.88 -10.99 12.38
N ALA A 300 -11.12 -11.06 11.08
CA ALA A 300 -12.35 -10.55 10.49
C ALA A 300 -13.61 -11.34 10.88
N ALA A 301 -13.46 -12.62 11.21
CA ALA A 301 -14.59 -13.47 11.60
C ALA A 301 -15.05 -13.20 13.03
N THR A 302 -14.13 -12.91 13.92
CA THR A 302 -14.41 -12.75 15.35
C THR A 302 -14.34 -11.29 15.82
N GLY A 303 -13.67 -10.41 15.07
CA GLY A 303 -13.34 -9.05 15.49
C GLY A 303 -12.24 -8.99 16.56
N ALA A 304 -11.58 -10.12 16.86
CA ALA A 304 -10.55 -10.21 17.86
C ALA A 304 -9.26 -9.50 17.43
N ASN A 305 -8.62 -8.81 18.38
CA ASN A 305 -7.26 -8.31 18.20
C ASN A 305 -6.28 -9.49 18.27
N THR A 306 -5.48 -9.69 17.22
CA THR A 306 -4.46 -10.76 17.18
C THR A 306 -3.25 -10.47 18.07
N LEU A 307 -3.17 -9.26 18.64
CA LEU A 307 -2.07 -8.81 19.50
C LEU A 307 -0.70 -8.76 18.81
N ALA A 308 -0.64 -8.81 17.49
CA ALA A 308 0.60 -8.61 16.75
C ALA A 308 1.22 -7.25 17.09
N SER A 309 2.53 -7.24 17.36
CA SER A 309 3.24 -6.04 17.78
C SER A 309 4.33 -5.67 16.77
N PHE A 310 4.15 -4.54 16.10
CA PHE A 310 5.05 -4.06 15.05
C PHE A 310 6.19 -3.17 15.57
N GLY A 311 6.35 -3.09 16.87
CA GLY A 311 7.43 -2.35 17.51
C GLY A 311 7.29 -0.83 17.43
N SER A 312 8.36 -0.12 17.81
CA SER A 312 8.38 1.34 17.94
C SER A 312 8.86 2.07 16.69
N LEU A 313 9.22 1.37 15.62
CA LEU A 313 9.78 1.96 14.39
C LEU A 313 8.71 2.56 13.48
N ILE A 314 7.44 2.28 13.74
CA ILE A 314 6.32 2.77 12.96
C ILE A 314 6.21 4.29 13.13
N GLN A 315 6.28 5.00 12.00
CA GLN A 315 6.05 6.44 11.94
C GLN A 315 4.69 6.68 11.29
N ASN A 316 3.77 7.27 12.02
CA ASN A 316 2.47 7.69 11.53
C ASN A 316 2.08 8.97 12.28
N GLN A 317 2.40 10.13 11.70
CA GLN A 317 2.21 11.43 12.34
C GLN A 317 1.29 12.35 11.53
N HIS A 318 0.85 11.88 10.36
CA HIS A 318 0.11 12.70 9.42
C HIS A 318 -1.32 12.19 9.30
N ALA A 319 -2.29 13.07 9.46
CA ALA A 319 -3.72 12.74 9.38
C ALA A 319 -4.19 12.28 7.98
N LYS A 320 -3.33 12.33 6.97
CA LYS A 320 -3.63 11.80 5.64
C LYS A 320 -3.75 10.28 5.68
N THR A 321 -4.63 9.75 4.86
CA THR A 321 -4.77 8.30 4.66
C THR A 321 -3.43 7.66 4.31
N VAL A 322 -3.06 6.63 5.04
CA VAL A 322 -1.84 5.84 4.79
C VAL A 322 -2.13 4.80 3.73
N SER A 323 -1.28 4.78 2.70
CA SER A 323 -1.29 3.73 1.68
C SER A 323 -0.37 2.61 2.13
N MET A 324 -0.89 1.66 2.89
CA MET A 324 -0.18 0.42 3.21
C MET A 324 -0.48 -0.65 2.16
N LEU A 325 0.39 -1.65 2.05
CA LEU A 325 0.25 -2.73 1.11
C LEU A 325 0.47 -4.06 1.84
N VAL A 326 -0.43 -5.00 1.60
CA VAL A 326 -0.31 -6.37 2.10
C VAL A 326 -0.01 -7.29 0.93
N SER A 327 0.93 -8.22 1.13
CA SER A 327 1.22 -9.23 0.10
C SER A 327 0.01 -10.13 -0.09
N PRO A 328 -0.27 -10.58 -1.33
CA PRO A 328 -1.33 -11.55 -1.57
C PRO A 328 -1.10 -12.84 -0.79
N SER A 329 -2.16 -13.37 -0.17
CA SER A 329 -2.11 -14.65 0.57
C SER A 329 -1.77 -15.85 -0.33
N SER A 330 -1.97 -15.70 -1.64
CA SER A 330 -1.61 -16.74 -2.64
C SER A 330 -0.11 -16.90 -2.84
N LEU A 331 0.73 -15.94 -2.48
CA LEU A 331 2.17 -15.98 -2.69
C LEU A 331 2.89 -16.86 -1.65
N SER A 332 2.36 -16.96 -0.44
CA SER A 332 2.90 -17.81 0.60
C SER A 332 1.81 -18.28 1.54
N THR A 333 1.74 -19.59 1.75
CA THR A 333 0.84 -20.17 2.75
C THR A 333 1.43 -19.96 4.15
N GLY A 334 0.83 -19.04 4.90
CA GLY A 334 1.17 -18.82 6.32
C GLY A 334 2.11 -17.65 6.61
N HIS A 335 2.60 -16.96 5.59
CA HIS A 335 3.41 -15.74 5.76
C HIS A 335 2.89 -14.64 4.87
N GLU A 336 2.25 -13.65 5.47
CA GLU A 336 1.79 -12.44 4.80
C GLU A 336 2.68 -11.28 5.24
N PHE A 337 3.05 -10.43 4.30
CA PHE A 337 3.93 -9.29 4.56
C PHE A 337 3.16 -7.99 4.48
N LEU A 338 3.44 -7.12 5.44
CA LEU A 338 2.97 -5.75 5.45
C LEU A 338 4.10 -4.81 5.01
N PHE A 339 3.87 -4.08 3.94
CA PHE A 339 4.73 -2.99 3.48
C PHE A 339 4.20 -1.69 4.07
N TRP A 340 4.97 -1.11 4.96
CA TRP A 340 4.61 0.09 5.68
C TRP A 340 5.44 1.29 5.22
N PRO A 341 4.82 2.37 4.71
CA PRO A 341 5.53 3.58 4.31
C PRO A 341 5.82 4.45 5.54
N ASN A 342 7.04 4.41 6.02
CA ASN A 342 7.56 5.44 6.91
C ASN A 342 7.90 6.71 6.12
N ASP A 343 8.32 7.77 6.79
CA ASP A 343 8.62 9.03 6.12
C ASP A 343 9.68 8.90 5.03
N GLN A 344 10.75 8.12 5.26
CA GLN A 344 11.89 8.03 4.32
C GLN A 344 12.24 6.60 3.90
N GLU A 345 11.56 5.61 4.42
CA GLU A 345 11.84 4.20 4.17
C GLU A 345 10.54 3.39 4.12
N ILE A 346 10.56 2.27 3.42
CA ILE A 346 9.48 1.30 3.47
C ILE A 346 9.94 0.16 4.38
N LEU A 347 9.15 -0.13 5.41
CA LEU A 347 9.38 -1.29 6.27
C LEU A 347 8.65 -2.49 5.70
N ILE A 348 9.30 -3.64 5.62
CA ILE A 348 8.68 -4.93 5.34
C ILE A 348 8.59 -5.69 6.67
N LEU A 349 7.37 -6.00 7.07
CA LEU A 349 7.02 -6.57 8.36
C LEU A 349 6.26 -7.88 8.13
N ASP A 350 6.47 -8.87 8.98
CA ASP A 350 5.58 -10.03 9.04
C ASP A 350 4.23 -9.58 9.62
N LEU A 351 3.14 -9.95 8.95
CA LEU A 351 1.79 -9.51 9.34
C LEU A 351 1.33 -10.14 10.65
N HIS A 352 1.70 -11.40 10.90
CA HIS A 352 1.19 -12.16 12.04
C HIS A 352 2.03 -11.97 13.29
N ASP A 353 3.35 -12.02 13.14
CA ASP A 353 4.28 -11.88 14.25
C ASP A 353 4.67 -10.43 14.55
N GLY A 354 4.49 -9.54 13.57
CA GLY A 354 4.93 -8.15 13.66
C GLY A 354 6.43 -7.95 13.54
N ASN A 355 7.19 -9.02 13.25
CA ASN A 355 8.63 -8.96 13.13
C ASN A 355 9.05 -8.16 11.90
N MET A 356 10.06 -7.30 12.07
CA MET A 356 10.66 -6.58 10.96
C MET A 356 11.57 -7.50 10.16
N ILE A 357 11.30 -7.64 8.86
CA ILE A 357 12.09 -8.46 7.94
C ILE A 357 13.19 -7.62 7.30
N THR A 358 12.84 -6.50 6.68
CA THR A 358 13.80 -5.62 6.01
C THR A 358 13.34 -4.18 5.94
N ARG A 359 14.27 -3.29 5.60
CA ARG A 359 14.04 -1.84 5.48
C ARG A 359 14.51 -1.40 4.10
N LEU A 360 13.59 -0.93 3.28
CA LEU A 360 13.90 -0.39 1.97
C LEU A 360 14.19 1.10 2.12
N ARG A 361 15.47 1.43 2.10
CA ARG A 361 15.95 2.83 2.13
C ARG A 361 16.33 3.26 0.73
N SER A 362 15.69 4.32 0.24
CA SER A 362 16.21 4.97 -0.95
C SER A 362 17.55 5.61 -0.58
N PRO A 363 18.59 5.45 -1.39
CA PRO A 363 19.71 6.37 -1.37
C PRO A 363 19.13 7.72 -1.79
N GLY A 364 18.55 8.42 -0.81
CA GLY A 364 18.02 9.76 -1.01
C GLY A 364 19.14 10.61 -1.58
N VAL A 365 18.79 11.64 -2.34
CA VAL A 365 19.68 12.76 -2.56
C VAL A 365 20.22 13.13 -1.18
N THR A 366 21.44 12.72 -0.90
CA THR A 366 22.17 13.17 0.28
C THR A 366 22.08 14.68 0.21
N ASN A 367 21.37 15.28 1.16
CA ASN A 367 21.13 16.71 1.20
C ASN A 367 22.44 17.42 0.86
N PRO A 368 22.49 18.29 -0.14
CA PRO A 368 23.66 19.10 -0.34
C PRO A 368 23.92 19.80 0.98
N VAL A 369 25.15 19.67 1.47
CA VAL A 369 25.64 20.31 2.69
C VAL A 369 25.25 21.78 2.61
N GLY A 370 24.23 22.22 3.37
CA GLY A 370 23.71 23.59 3.35
C GLY A 370 22.19 23.75 3.34
N ALA A 371 21.42 22.68 3.20
CA ALA A 371 19.95 22.78 3.30
C ALA A 371 19.53 23.10 4.74
N ARG A 372 19.14 24.35 4.95
CA ARG A 372 18.57 24.80 6.23
C ARG A 372 17.33 23.99 6.55
N GLY A 373 17.25 23.47 7.77
CA GLY A 373 16.27 22.62 8.49
C GLY A 373 14.81 22.47 8.05
N GLY A 374 14.41 22.89 6.86
CA GLY A 374 13.04 22.78 6.33
C GLY A 374 12.82 21.68 5.27
N GLU A 375 13.88 21.01 4.80
CA GLU A 375 13.79 20.08 3.67
C GLU A 375 13.61 18.62 4.08
N MET A 376 13.84 18.25 5.34
CA MET A 376 13.64 16.87 5.81
C MET A 376 12.19 16.40 5.69
N GLY A 377 11.19 17.30 5.77
CA GLY A 377 9.79 16.96 5.59
C GLY A 377 9.37 16.77 4.13
N ARG A 378 10.19 17.19 3.15
CA ARG A 378 9.81 17.13 1.72
C ARG A 378 9.98 15.77 1.08
N ASN A 379 10.70 14.86 1.69
CA ASN A 379 10.99 13.54 1.12
C ASN A 379 10.07 12.42 1.64
N ARG A 380 8.97 12.77 2.30
CA ARG A 380 8.05 11.81 2.86
C ARG A 380 7.38 10.97 1.78
N ILE A 381 7.32 9.64 2.02
CA ILE A 381 6.54 8.71 1.22
C ILE A 381 5.05 8.98 1.47
N THR A 382 4.28 9.10 0.40
CA THR A 382 2.85 9.42 0.46
C THR A 382 1.96 8.27 0.04
N SER A 383 2.43 7.42 -0.87
CA SER A 383 1.72 6.24 -1.34
C SER A 383 2.71 5.20 -1.86
N ILE A 384 2.34 3.95 -1.71
CA ILE A 384 3.08 2.81 -2.26
C ILE A 384 2.14 1.92 -3.04
N VAL A 385 2.61 1.38 -4.15
CA VAL A 385 1.89 0.39 -4.96
C VAL A 385 2.85 -0.70 -5.40
N TRP A 386 2.34 -1.92 -5.53
CA TRP A 386 3.11 -3.07 -5.95
C TRP A 386 2.62 -3.57 -7.30
N ARG A 387 3.56 -3.78 -8.22
CA ARG A 387 3.32 -4.41 -9.50
C ARG A 387 3.48 -5.92 -9.33
N GLY A 388 2.43 -6.57 -8.80
CA GLY A 388 2.36 -8.02 -8.76
C GLY A 388 2.23 -8.63 -10.16
N SER A 389 2.45 -9.92 -10.26
CA SER A 389 2.04 -10.67 -11.45
C SER A 389 0.52 -10.60 -11.56
N GLY A 390 0.04 -9.93 -12.59
CA GLY A 390 -1.33 -9.52 -12.82
C GLY A 390 -2.42 -10.49 -12.35
N GLY A 391 -3.51 -9.91 -11.86
CA GLY A 391 -4.78 -10.56 -11.74
C GLY A 391 -5.12 -11.09 -10.35
N SER A 392 -5.86 -10.30 -9.59
CA SER A 392 -6.74 -10.83 -8.55
C SER A 392 -7.88 -11.61 -9.22
N GLY A 393 -7.81 -12.92 -9.15
CA GLY A 393 -8.94 -13.79 -9.37
C GLY A 393 -9.20 -14.20 -10.81
N ARG A 394 -8.83 -15.40 -11.10
CA ARG A 394 -9.13 -16.38 -12.17
C ARG A 394 -8.02 -16.73 -13.14
N GLN A 395 -6.93 -16.04 -13.20
CA GLN A 395 -5.74 -16.56 -13.89
C GLN A 395 -4.66 -16.90 -12.88
N VAL A 396 -4.66 -18.15 -12.45
CA VAL A 396 -3.53 -18.79 -11.80
C VAL A 396 -2.49 -19.03 -12.89
N GLY A 397 -1.53 -18.14 -12.98
CA GLY A 397 -0.40 -18.27 -13.89
C GLY A 397 0.37 -16.96 -13.91
N ALA A 398 1.68 -17.04 -13.74
CA ALA A 398 2.55 -15.93 -14.09
C ALA A 398 2.21 -15.54 -15.53
N VAL A 399 1.70 -14.33 -15.74
CA VAL A 399 1.54 -13.80 -17.08
C VAL A 399 2.96 -13.66 -17.62
N MET A 400 3.37 -14.61 -18.44
CA MET A 400 4.59 -14.57 -19.24
C MET A 400 4.42 -13.51 -20.33
N GLY A 401 3.89 -12.38 -20.01
CA GLY A 401 3.71 -11.21 -20.84
C GLY A 401 4.69 -10.14 -20.41
N GLY A 402 5.93 -10.32 -20.76
CA GLY A 402 6.88 -9.30 -21.15
C GLY A 402 7.20 -8.11 -20.23
N GLY A 403 6.63 -7.96 -19.10
CA GLY A 403 6.98 -6.84 -18.22
C GLY A 403 8.23 -7.15 -17.41
N ASN A 404 9.38 -6.67 -17.84
CA ASN A 404 10.67 -6.80 -17.15
C ASN A 404 10.72 -6.18 -15.72
N SER A 405 9.59 -5.81 -15.15
CA SER A 405 9.47 -5.17 -13.83
C SER A 405 8.37 -5.76 -12.96
N VAL A 406 7.99 -7.01 -13.23
CA VAL A 406 7.05 -7.76 -12.37
C VAL A 406 7.64 -7.89 -10.97
N GLY A 407 6.84 -7.56 -9.97
CA GLY A 407 7.28 -7.52 -8.57
C GLY A 407 7.80 -6.16 -8.13
N ALA A 408 7.91 -5.17 -9.00
CA ALA A 408 8.36 -3.83 -8.62
C ALA A 408 7.41 -3.13 -7.65
N ILE A 409 7.98 -2.41 -6.71
CA ILE A 409 7.26 -1.48 -5.85
C ILE A 409 7.52 -0.07 -6.36
N TYR A 410 6.47 0.73 -6.44
CA TYR A 410 6.59 2.16 -6.73
C TYR A 410 6.14 2.96 -5.52
N SER A 411 6.96 3.93 -5.14
CA SER A 411 6.66 4.84 -4.04
C SER A 411 6.57 6.27 -4.53
N SER A 412 5.57 6.99 -4.07
CA SER A 412 5.43 8.43 -4.32
C SER A 412 5.90 9.25 -3.14
N HIS A 413 6.41 10.44 -3.43
CA HIS A 413 7.06 11.29 -2.45
C HIS A 413 6.55 12.73 -2.51
N MET A 414 6.66 13.43 -1.38
CA MET A 414 6.30 14.84 -1.27
C MET A 414 7.23 15.78 -2.05
N ASP A 415 8.40 15.31 -2.49
CA ASP A 415 9.31 16.06 -3.36
C ASP A 415 8.87 16.09 -4.84
N GLY A 416 7.76 15.41 -5.16
CA GLY A 416 7.24 15.31 -6.53
C GLY A 416 7.83 14.17 -7.33
N GLN A 417 8.65 13.30 -6.74
CA GLN A 417 9.25 12.15 -7.39
C GLN A 417 8.41 10.89 -7.20
N ILE A 418 8.54 9.98 -8.14
CA ILE A 418 8.11 8.57 -8.03
C ILE A 418 9.38 7.75 -8.11
N ARG A 419 9.57 6.84 -7.15
CA ARG A 419 10.74 5.97 -7.08
C ARG A 419 10.32 4.53 -7.26
N ALA A 420 11.18 3.77 -7.93
CA ALA A 420 10.99 2.35 -8.18
C ALA A 420 11.93 1.53 -7.29
N TRP A 421 11.43 0.38 -6.86
CA TRP A 421 12.14 -0.64 -6.11
C TRP A 421 11.97 -1.95 -6.86
N MET A 422 13.07 -2.50 -7.33
CA MET A 422 13.05 -3.71 -8.15
C MET A 422 13.56 -4.89 -7.35
N PRO A 423 13.00 -6.09 -7.56
CA PRO A 423 13.62 -7.29 -7.05
C PRO A 423 15.00 -7.45 -7.71
N GLN A 424 16.02 -7.76 -6.93
CA GLN A 424 17.30 -8.16 -7.47
C GLN A 424 17.15 -9.57 -8.03
N ILE A 425 17.25 -9.69 -9.35
CA ILE A 425 17.37 -10.97 -9.99
C ILE A 425 18.86 -11.31 -9.95
N PRO A 426 19.30 -12.41 -9.29
CA PRO A 426 20.69 -12.81 -9.29
C PRO A 426 21.19 -12.90 -10.73
N GLY A 427 22.27 -12.21 -11.03
CA GLY A 427 22.96 -12.32 -12.30
C GLY A 427 23.64 -13.69 -12.40
N PRO A 428 24.07 -14.14 -13.60
CA PRO A 428 24.87 -15.34 -13.71
C PRO A 428 26.14 -15.31 -12.87
N ASP A 429 26.74 -14.13 -12.72
CA ASP A 429 27.96 -13.93 -11.91
C ASP A 429 27.70 -13.99 -10.37
N ASP A 430 26.46 -13.80 -9.94
CA ASP A 430 26.11 -13.90 -8.52
C ASP A 430 26.01 -15.35 -8.05
N PHE A 431 25.66 -16.28 -8.95
CA PHE A 431 25.66 -17.72 -8.66
C PHE A 431 27.07 -18.23 -8.43
N ASP A 432 28.04 -17.74 -9.21
CA ASP A 432 29.45 -18.10 -9.04
C ASP A 432 30.00 -17.59 -7.69
N GLN A 433 29.54 -16.42 -7.23
CA GLN A 433 29.91 -15.87 -5.90
C GLN A 433 29.27 -16.65 -4.74
N GLU A 434 28.04 -17.15 -4.88
CA GLU A 434 27.42 -18.00 -3.87
C GLU A 434 28.15 -19.33 -3.74
N GLU A 435 28.56 -19.95 -4.86
CA GLU A 435 29.40 -21.17 -4.83
C GLU A 435 30.75 -20.91 -4.18
N GLU A 436 31.43 -19.78 -4.47
CA GLU A 436 32.68 -19.42 -3.81
C GLU A 436 32.51 -19.16 -2.31
N ILE A 437 31.39 -18.56 -1.88
CA ILE A 437 31.09 -18.31 -0.47
C ILE A 437 30.80 -19.64 0.26
N GLU A 438 30.06 -20.56 -0.38
CA GLU A 438 29.80 -21.89 0.21
C GLU A 438 31.10 -22.73 0.29
N GLU A 439 31.97 -22.70 -0.73
CA GLU A 439 33.29 -23.35 -0.67
C GLU A 439 34.17 -22.74 0.43
N ASP A 440 34.20 -21.43 0.58
CA ASP A 440 34.93 -20.76 1.64
C ASP A 440 34.38 -21.08 3.06
N GLU A 441 33.07 -21.20 3.22
CA GLU A 441 32.48 -21.64 4.48
C GLU A 441 32.79 -23.12 4.80
N GLU A 442 32.78 -23.99 3.78
CA GLU A 442 33.16 -25.38 3.97
C GLU A 442 34.63 -25.54 4.32
N VAL A 443 35.51 -24.76 3.69
CA VAL A 443 36.94 -24.70 4.02
C VAL A 443 37.16 -24.16 5.42
N ARG A 444 36.43 -23.11 5.82
CA ARG A 444 36.47 -22.56 7.20
C ARG A 444 35.95 -23.57 8.22
N ARG A 445 34.91 -24.31 7.90
CA ARG A 445 34.36 -25.37 8.76
C ARG A 445 35.30 -26.53 8.91
N LYS A 446 35.99 -26.95 7.83
CA LYS A 446 37.05 -27.98 7.87
C LYS A 446 38.23 -27.52 8.71
N LYS A 447 38.68 -26.27 8.58
CA LYS A 447 39.73 -25.68 9.41
C LYS A 447 39.39 -25.62 10.89
N ARG A 448 38.14 -25.18 11.23
CA ARG A 448 37.67 -25.19 12.63
C ARG A 448 37.62 -26.59 13.20
N LYS A 449 37.14 -27.58 12.46
CA LYS A 449 37.11 -28.96 12.89
C LYS A 449 38.52 -29.52 13.12
N ALA A 450 39.45 -29.24 12.22
CA ALA A 450 40.87 -29.65 12.38
C ALA A 450 41.54 -29.03 13.63
N VAL A 451 41.26 -27.74 13.91
CA VAL A 451 41.75 -27.07 15.12
C VAL A 451 41.15 -27.72 16.40
N ASP A 452 39.83 -28.04 16.38
CA ASP A 452 39.18 -28.66 17.50
C ASP A 452 39.70 -30.08 17.76
N ASP A 453 39.94 -30.86 16.71
CA ASP A 453 40.52 -32.19 16.78
C ASP A 453 41.98 -32.15 17.26
N ALA A 454 42.76 -31.16 16.82
CA ALA A 454 44.12 -30.94 17.35
C ALA A 454 44.11 -30.55 18.81
N TYR A 455 43.19 -29.67 19.23
CA TYR A 455 43.05 -29.28 20.64
C TYR A 455 42.65 -30.46 21.53
N LYS A 456 41.69 -31.29 21.09
CA LYS A 456 41.28 -32.52 21.78
C LYS A 456 42.42 -33.53 21.89
N SER A 457 43.25 -33.64 20.85
CA SER A 457 44.45 -34.49 20.84
C SER A 457 45.55 -34.01 21.82
N LEU A 458 45.70 -32.69 21.97
CA LEU A 458 46.64 -32.07 22.91
C LEU A 458 46.15 -32.20 24.36
N MET A 459 44.87 -32.02 24.63
CA MET A 459 44.29 -32.11 25.96
C MET A 459 44.08 -33.56 26.42
N GLY A 460 44.03 -34.52 25.50
CA GLY A 460 43.89 -35.95 25.81
C GLY A 460 45.19 -36.63 26.22
N LYS A 461 46.36 -36.00 26.06
CA LYS A 461 47.65 -36.56 26.55
C LYS A 461 47.87 -36.16 27.99
N LYS A 462 47.64 -37.07 28.93
CA LYS A 462 48.12 -36.94 30.31
C LYS A 462 49.66 -36.84 30.27
N ILE A 463 50.17 -35.69 30.62
CA ILE A 463 51.60 -35.52 30.87
C ILE A 463 51.86 -36.11 32.25
N THR A 464 52.43 -37.29 32.30
CA THR A 464 52.99 -37.86 33.49
C THR A 464 54.42 -37.33 33.63
N PHE A 465 54.65 -36.46 34.59
CA PHE A 465 55.98 -36.09 35.00
C PHE A 465 56.56 -37.27 35.83
N THR A 466 57.62 -37.84 35.35
CA THR A 466 58.54 -38.69 36.13
C THR A 466 59.68 -37.84 36.65
#